data_f50ba9d5ecf5755f4f347077f472202d
#
_entry.id   f50ba9d5ecf5755f4f347077f472202d
#
_cell.length_a   1.000
_cell.length_b   1.000
_cell.length_c   1.000
_cell.angle_alpha   90.00
_cell.angle_beta   90.00
_cell.angle_gamma   90.00
#
_symmetry.space_group_name_H-M   'P 1'
#
loop_
_entity.id
_entity.type
_entity.pdbx_description
1 polymer ?
#
loop_
_entity_poly.entity_id
_entity_poly.type
_entity_poly.pdbx_seq_one_letter_code
_entity_poly.pdbx_strand_id
1 'polypeptide(L)'
;MDTAATGLTFRDATDADVDALVALIESAYRGDDSRAGWTTEADILEGQRTDPEGVLAVIKSPDSRLLVVERDGQVVACCQLEHRGDHAYFGMFAVSPQLQGGGLGKVIIAEAERAARESWGVGEMHMTVISVRNDLIAWYERRGYRRTGRMTPFPYGDERFGIPQRADLQFELLVKPLV
;
A
#
# COMPACT_ATOMS: atom_id res chain seq x y z
N MET A 1 17.60 9.03 0.19
CA MET A 1 17.85 7.82 1.01
C MET A 1 18.61 6.79 0.19
N ASP A 2 19.58 6.18 0.78
CA ASP A 2 20.43 5.21 0.09
C ASP A 2 19.82 3.80 0.22
N THR A 3 19.24 3.29 -0.86
CA THR A 3 18.67 1.93 -0.86
C THR A 3 19.72 0.84 -0.75
N ALA A 4 20.95 1.10 -1.16
CA ALA A 4 22.04 0.14 -1.02
C ALA A 4 22.36 -0.18 0.45
N ALA A 5 22.19 0.80 1.35
CA ALA A 5 22.44 0.60 2.78
C ALA A 5 21.41 -0.35 3.43
N THR A 6 20.22 -0.49 2.85
CA THR A 6 19.16 -1.38 3.34
C THR A 6 19.16 -2.74 2.66
N GLY A 7 19.93 -2.90 1.59
CA GLY A 7 19.91 -4.11 0.77
C GLY A 7 18.66 -4.26 -0.08
N LEU A 8 17.86 -3.20 -0.20
CA LEU A 8 16.62 -3.22 -0.98
C LEU A 8 16.87 -2.74 -2.41
N THR A 9 16.17 -3.37 -3.36
CA THR A 9 16.09 -2.89 -4.73
C THR A 9 14.64 -2.63 -5.09
N PHE A 10 14.42 -1.60 -5.92
CA PHE A 10 13.09 -1.17 -6.37
C PHE A 10 13.02 -1.31 -7.89
N ARG A 11 11.94 -1.88 -8.38
CA ARG A 11 11.69 -2.00 -9.81
C ARG A 11 10.20 -1.99 -10.10
N ASP A 12 9.82 -1.73 -11.35
CA ASP A 12 8.43 -1.87 -11.76
C ASP A 12 8.05 -3.35 -11.88
N ALA A 13 6.82 -3.68 -11.51
CA ALA A 13 6.29 -5.03 -11.64
C ALA A 13 6.03 -5.38 -13.09
N THR A 14 6.14 -6.67 -13.38
CA THR A 14 5.77 -7.25 -14.67
C THR A 14 4.68 -8.31 -14.48
N ASP A 15 4.13 -8.82 -15.59
CA ASP A 15 3.11 -9.87 -15.55
C ASP A 15 3.59 -11.11 -14.76
N ALA A 16 4.89 -11.38 -14.77
CA ALA A 16 5.48 -12.52 -14.06
C ALA A 16 5.43 -12.37 -12.54
N ASP A 17 5.17 -11.16 -12.03
CA ASP A 17 5.14 -10.90 -10.59
C ASP A 17 3.74 -11.09 -9.98
N VAL A 18 2.70 -11.28 -10.77
CA VAL A 18 1.30 -11.25 -10.30
C VAL A 18 1.06 -12.22 -9.16
N ASP A 19 1.46 -13.48 -9.32
CA ASP A 19 1.18 -14.50 -8.29
C ASP A 19 1.91 -14.19 -6.98
N ALA A 20 3.18 -13.77 -7.06
CA ALA A 20 3.95 -13.42 -5.87
C ALA A 20 3.37 -12.18 -5.18
N LEU A 21 2.90 -11.20 -5.94
CA LEU A 21 2.29 -9.99 -5.40
C LEU A 21 0.95 -10.26 -4.72
N VAL A 22 0.11 -11.11 -5.33
CA VAL A 22 -1.17 -11.50 -4.69
C VAL A 22 -0.90 -12.19 -3.36
N ALA A 23 0.04 -13.14 -3.33
CA ALA A 23 0.39 -13.83 -2.10
C ALA A 23 0.92 -12.88 -1.03
N LEU A 24 1.78 -11.94 -1.42
CA LEU A 24 2.34 -10.95 -0.50
C LEU A 24 1.24 -10.06 0.10
N ILE A 25 0.36 -9.50 -0.75
CA ILE A 25 -0.70 -8.60 -0.32
C ILE A 25 -1.66 -9.31 0.63
N GLU A 26 -2.08 -10.54 0.27
CA GLU A 26 -2.96 -11.31 1.14
C GLU A 26 -2.30 -11.62 2.50
N SER A 27 -1.02 -12.00 2.50
CA SER A 27 -0.31 -12.32 3.74
C SER A 27 -0.14 -11.10 4.64
N ALA A 28 -0.02 -9.91 4.06
CA ALA A 28 0.19 -8.67 4.82
C ALA A 28 -1.11 -8.12 5.43
N TYR A 29 -2.24 -8.34 4.77
CA TYR A 29 -3.51 -7.70 5.17
C TYR A 29 -4.55 -8.66 5.72
N ARG A 30 -4.55 -9.91 5.29
CA ARG A 30 -5.64 -10.84 5.56
C ARG A 30 -5.15 -12.17 6.10
N GLY A 31 -6.05 -12.88 6.81
CA GLY A 31 -5.77 -14.20 7.33
C GLY A 31 -4.81 -14.20 8.51
N ASP A 32 -4.47 -15.41 8.97
CA ASP A 32 -3.65 -15.60 10.17
C ASP A 32 -2.18 -15.17 9.93
N ASP A 33 -1.66 -15.34 8.72
CA ASP A 33 -0.28 -14.95 8.41
C ASP A 33 -0.05 -13.45 8.64
N SER A 34 -1.07 -12.61 8.37
CA SER A 34 -0.96 -11.17 8.56
C SER A 34 -0.78 -10.76 10.02
N ARG A 35 -1.21 -11.62 10.95
CA ARG A 35 -1.10 -11.36 12.40
C ARG A 35 0.34 -11.42 12.91
N ALA A 36 1.27 -11.95 12.11
CA ALA A 36 2.69 -11.94 12.44
C ALA A 36 3.29 -10.53 12.36
N GLY A 37 2.66 -9.61 11.61
CA GLY A 37 3.07 -8.20 11.52
C GLY A 37 2.42 -7.35 12.62
N TRP A 38 2.84 -6.08 12.72
CA TRP A 38 2.31 -5.16 13.73
C TRP A 38 0.94 -4.59 13.36
N THR A 39 0.53 -4.71 12.10
CA THR A 39 -0.77 -4.20 11.61
C THR A 39 -1.42 -5.20 10.67
N THR A 40 -2.75 -5.30 10.73
CA THR A 40 -3.51 -6.24 9.92
C THR A 40 -4.96 -5.77 9.80
N GLU A 41 -5.67 -6.25 8.77
CA GLU A 41 -7.12 -6.10 8.62
C GLU A 41 -7.89 -7.36 9.04
N ALA A 42 -7.21 -8.41 9.51
CA ALA A 42 -7.82 -9.72 9.74
C ALA A 42 -8.98 -9.70 10.75
N ASP A 43 -9.00 -8.73 11.68
CA ASP A 43 -10.07 -8.62 12.68
C ASP A 43 -11.31 -7.87 12.17
N ILE A 44 -11.19 -7.12 11.08
CA ILE A 44 -12.29 -6.31 10.54
C ILE A 44 -12.74 -6.76 9.16
N LEU A 45 -11.92 -7.54 8.46
CA LEU A 45 -12.21 -8.07 7.13
C LEU A 45 -11.76 -9.52 7.02
N GLU A 46 -12.58 -10.35 6.41
CA GLU A 46 -12.22 -11.71 6.00
C GLU A 46 -12.19 -11.77 4.47
N GLY A 47 -11.72 -12.91 3.92
CA GLY A 47 -11.64 -13.10 2.49
C GLY A 47 -10.44 -12.41 1.87
N GLN A 48 -10.52 -12.18 0.56
CA GLN A 48 -9.39 -11.65 -0.19
C GLN A 48 -9.25 -10.14 -0.07
N ARG A 49 -8.00 -9.65 -0.14
CA ARG A 49 -7.67 -8.23 -0.26
C ARG A 49 -7.61 -7.81 -1.73
N THR A 50 -7.12 -8.70 -2.58
CA THR A 50 -6.98 -8.47 -4.02
C THR A 50 -7.04 -9.81 -4.76
N ASP A 51 -6.94 -9.77 -6.08
CA ASP A 51 -6.89 -10.94 -6.93
C ASP A 51 -5.92 -10.70 -8.10
N PRO A 52 -5.58 -11.74 -8.90
CA PRO A 52 -4.67 -11.57 -10.02
C PRO A 52 -5.12 -10.50 -11.03
N GLU A 53 -6.42 -10.39 -11.29
CA GLU A 53 -6.95 -9.38 -12.22
C GLU A 53 -6.71 -7.97 -11.70
N GLY A 54 -6.91 -7.73 -10.40
CA GLY A 54 -6.69 -6.44 -9.77
C GLY A 54 -5.23 -6.00 -9.84
N VAL A 55 -4.31 -6.92 -9.57
CA VAL A 55 -2.88 -6.65 -9.65
C VAL A 55 -2.47 -6.37 -11.10
N LEU A 56 -2.92 -7.21 -12.04
CA LEU A 56 -2.58 -7.06 -13.44
C LEU A 56 -3.11 -5.73 -14.00
N ALA A 57 -4.30 -5.31 -13.60
CA ALA A 57 -4.88 -4.03 -14.03
C ALA A 57 -4.00 -2.85 -13.63
N VAL A 58 -3.43 -2.88 -12.43
CA VAL A 58 -2.50 -1.83 -11.97
C VAL A 58 -1.22 -1.84 -12.81
N ILE A 59 -0.65 -3.02 -13.06
CA ILE A 59 0.57 -3.16 -13.86
C ILE A 59 0.37 -2.59 -15.26
N LYS A 60 -0.78 -2.81 -15.86
CA LYS A 60 -1.06 -2.41 -17.24
C LYS A 60 -1.61 -1.00 -17.38
N SER A 61 -1.99 -0.34 -16.29
CA SER A 61 -2.51 1.02 -16.35
C SER A 61 -1.40 2.02 -16.71
N PRO A 62 -1.61 2.89 -17.74
CA PRO A 62 -0.58 3.84 -18.16
C PRO A 62 -0.29 4.93 -17.11
N ASP A 63 -1.22 5.21 -16.22
CA ASP A 63 -1.08 6.23 -15.18
C ASP A 63 -0.62 5.65 -13.84
N SER A 64 -0.35 4.36 -13.78
CA SER A 64 0.05 3.67 -12.54
C SER A 64 1.43 3.06 -12.68
N ARG A 65 2.11 2.96 -11.53
CA ARG A 65 3.31 2.16 -11.37
C ARG A 65 3.10 1.25 -10.17
N LEU A 66 3.37 -0.04 -10.34
CA LEU A 66 3.39 -0.96 -9.21
C LEU A 66 4.85 -1.29 -8.93
N LEU A 67 5.36 -0.76 -7.82
CA LEU A 67 6.75 -0.95 -7.44
C LEU A 67 6.90 -2.24 -6.66
N VAL A 68 7.85 -3.05 -7.07
CA VAL A 68 8.25 -4.28 -6.38
C VAL A 68 9.54 -4.00 -5.63
N VAL A 69 9.57 -4.41 -4.37
CA VAL A 69 10.74 -4.25 -3.50
C VAL A 69 11.32 -5.63 -3.25
N GLU A 70 12.60 -5.79 -3.56
CA GLU A 70 13.29 -7.05 -3.40
C GLU A 70 14.44 -6.92 -2.42
N ARG A 71 14.70 -8.02 -1.70
CA ARG A 71 15.89 -8.21 -0.88
C ARG A 71 16.42 -9.60 -1.19
N ASP A 72 17.70 -9.68 -1.59
CA ASP A 72 18.36 -10.95 -1.93
C ASP A 72 17.57 -11.75 -2.98
N GLY A 73 17.00 -11.05 -3.97
CA GLY A 73 16.26 -11.66 -5.07
C GLY A 73 14.84 -12.09 -4.73
N GLN A 74 14.37 -11.82 -3.52
CA GLN A 74 13.01 -12.17 -3.10
C GLN A 74 12.14 -10.93 -2.96
N VAL A 75 10.90 -11.03 -3.44
CA VAL A 75 9.91 -9.97 -3.27
C VAL A 75 9.50 -9.90 -1.79
N VAL A 76 9.76 -8.76 -1.16
CA VAL A 76 9.46 -8.56 0.26
C VAL A 76 8.42 -7.47 0.50
N ALA A 77 8.14 -6.63 -0.49
CA ALA A 77 7.17 -5.56 -0.36
C ALA A 77 6.73 -5.06 -1.73
N CYS A 78 5.64 -4.30 -1.75
CA CYS A 78 5.19 -3.60 -2.95
C CYS A 78 4.42 -2.33 -2.56
N CYS A 79 4.27 -1.42 -3.52
CA CYS A 79 3.34 -0.31 -3.41
C CYS A 79 2.93 0.18 -4.79
N GLN A 80 1.72 0.71 -4.87
CA GLN A 80 1.18 1.31 -6.09
C GLN A 80 1.33 2.83 -6.04
N LEU A 81 1.73 3.42 -7.16
CA LEU A 81 1.64 4.86 -7.38
C LEU A 81 0.74 5.10 -8.58
N GLU A 82 -0.16 6.07 -8.47
CA GLU A 82 -1.03 6.45 -9.58
C GLU A 82 -0.99 7.96 -9.76
N HIS A 83 -0.80 8.40 -11.00
CA HIS A 83 -0.80 9.83 -11.34
C HIS A 83 -2.24 10.31 -11.52
N ARG A 84 -2.65 11.28 -10.72
CA ARG A 84 -4.02 11.84 -10.74
C ARG A 84 -3.96 13.37 -10.83
N GLY A 85 -3.53 13.90 -11.99
CA GLY A 85 -3.44 15.33 -12.20
C GLY A 85 -2.31 15.98 -11.40
N ASP A 86 -2.64 16.78 -10.39
CA ASP A 86 -1.68 17.53 -9.59
C ASP A 86 -1.15 16.76 -8.37
N HIS A 87 -1.64 15.54 -8.17
CA HIS A 87 -1.20 14.70 -7.05
C HIS A 87 -1.00 13.26 -7.50
N ALA A 88 -0.33 12.49 -6.66
CA ALA A 88 -0.22 11.04 -6.83
C ALA A 88 -1.03 10.34 -5.75
N TYR A 89 -1.53 9.16 -6.08
CA TYR A 89 -2.20 8.27 -5.14
C TYR A 89 -1.26 7.12 -4.78
N PHE A 90 -1.16 6.83 -3.49
CA PHE A 90 -0.36 5.74 -2.95
C PHE A 90 -1.31 4.64 -2.43
N GLY A 91 -1.11 3.42 -2.90
CA GLY A 91 -1.96 2.30 -2.51
C GLY A 91 -1.24 0.97 -2.62
N MET A 92 -1.97 -0.12 -2.42
CA MET A 92 -1.44 -1.49 -2.46
C MET A 92 -0.12 -1.64 -1.70
N PHE A 93 0.03 -0.94 -0.59
CA PHE A 93 1.26 -1.00 0.20
C PHE A 93 1.25 -2.24 1.08
N ALA A 94 2.17 -3.14 0.82
CA ALA A 94 2.31 -4.38 1.57
C ALA A 94 3.78 -4.65 1.87
N VAL A 95 4.06 -5.03 3.11
CA VAL A 95 5.37 -5.50 3.55
C VAL A 95 5.16 -6.88 4.14
N SER A 96 6.04 -7.83 3.81
CA SER A 96 5.95 -9.17 4.36
C SER A 96 5.80 -9.09 5.89
N PRO A 97 4.79 -9.77 6.49
CA PRO A 97 4.53 -9.65 7.93
C PRO A 97 5.72 -9.92 8.81
N GLN A 98 6.59 -10.85 8.39
CA GLN A 98 7.79 -11.21 9.14
C GLN A 98 8.84 -10.10 9.15
N LEU A 99 8.75 -9.14 8.24
CA LEU A 99 9.71 -8.04 8.11
C LEU A 99 9.14 -6.69 8.57
N GLN A 100 7.88 -6.64 8.96
CA GLN A 100 7.27 -5.41 9.49
C GLN A 100 7.94 -5.03 10.83
N GLY A 101 7.98 -3.73 11.10
CA GLY A 101 8.61 -3.23 12.31
C GLY A 101 10.12 -3.00 12.23
N GLY A 102 10.75 -3.41 11.12
CA GLY A 102 12.19 -3.24 10.92
C GLY A 102 12.61 -1.95 10.22
N GLY A 103 11.70 -1.00 10.06
CA GLY A 103 12.00 0.26 9.38
C GLY A 103 11.89 0.22 7.87
N LEU A 104 11.55 -0.91 7.27
CA LEU A 104 11.43 -1.04 5.82
C LEU A 104 10.31 -0.17 5.27
N GLY A 105 9.19 -0.07 5.96
CA GLY A 105 8.06 0.75 5.54
C GLY A 105 8.45 2.21 5.36
N LYS A 106 9.29 2.76 6.24
CA LYS A 106 9.77 4.14 6.14
C LYS A 106 10.59 4.35 4.88
N VAL A 107 11.47 3.40 4.56
CA VAL A 107 12.32 3.47 3.36
C VAL A 107 11.45 3.41 2.11
N ILE A 108 10.46 2.51 2.10
CA ILE A 108 9.60 2.28 0.94
C ILE A 108 8.74 3.49 0.66
N ILE A 109 8.08 4.06 1.67
CA ILE A 109 7.21 5.22 1.45
C ILE A 109 8.03 6.45 1.04
N ALA A 110 9.22 6.63 1.58
CA ALA A 110 10.10 7.73 1.17
C ALA A 110 10.52 7.58 -0.29
N GLU A 111 10.84 6.38 -0.74
CA GLU A 111 11.17 6.11 -2.13
C GLU A 111 9.97 6.30 -3.05
N ALA A 112 8.77 5.89 -2.61
CA ALA A 112 7.54 6.12 -3.36
C ALA A 112 7.28 7.62 -3.58
N GLU A 113 7.46 8.42 -2.55
CA GLU A 113 7.30 9.89 -2.62
C GLU A 113 8.31 10.50 -3.58
N ARG A 114 9.57 10.06 -3.50
CA ARG A 114 10.63 10.50 -4.41
C ARG A 114 10.30 10.14 -5.86
N ALA A 115 9.86 8.90 -6.10
CA ALA A 115 9.50 8.43 -7.43
C ALA A 115 8.34 9.21 -8.03
N ALA A 116 7.32 9.53 -7.23
CA ALA A 116 6.18 10.33 -7.68
C ALA A 116 6.61 11.74 -8.09
N ARG A 117 7.47 12.38 -7.30
CA ARG A 117 8.01 13.71 -7.64
C ARG A 117 8.82 13.67 -8.93
N GLU A 118 9.71 12.70 -9.06
CA GLU A 118 10.57 12.60 -10.25
C GLU A 118 9.80 12.23 -11.51
N SER A 119 8.85 11.30 -11.39
CA SER A 119 8.10 10.81 -12.57
C SER A 119 7.07 11.82 -13.05
N TRP A 120 6.42 12.55 -12.14
CA TRP A 120 5.23 13.35 -12.48
C TRP A 120 5.26 14.80 -11.98
N GLY A 121 6.22 15.17 -11.18
CA GLY A 121 6.34 16.54 -10.65
C GLY A 121 5.16 16.96 -9.76
N VAL A 122 4.48 16.00 -9.14
CA VAL A 122 3.29 16.28 -8.32
C VAL A 122 3.67 16.92 -6.99
N GLY A 123 2.76 17.75 -6.46
CA GLY A 123 2.98 18.47 -5.22
C GLY A 123 2.42 17.81 -3.97
N GLU A 124 1.63 16.74 -4.13
CA GLU A 124 1.01 16.04 -2.99
C GLU A 124 0.95 14.54 -3.24
N MET A 125 1.00 13.78 -2.14
CA MET A 125 0.68 12.36 -2.13
C MET A 125 -0.62 12.15 -1.37
N HIS A 126 -1.55 11.42 -1.96
CA HIS A 126 -2.84 11.06 -1.37
C HIS A 126 -2.88 9.57 -1.10
N MET A 127 -3.61 9.17 -0.07
CA MET A 127 -3.93 7.77 0.20
C MET A 127 -5.24 7.68 0.95
N THR A 128 -5.88 6.52 0.89
CA THR A 128 -7.07 6.22 1.70
C THR A 128 -6.79 5.05 2.62
N VAL A 129 -7.24 5.18 3.87
CA VAL A 129 -7.04 4.16 4.90
C VAL A 129 -8.38 3.90 5.56
N ILE A 130 -8.67 2.63 5.88
CA ILE A 130 -9.88 2.29 6.64
C ILE A 130 -9.84 3.05 7.96
N SER A 131 -10.89 3.85 8.23
CA SER A 131 -10.87 4.87 9.27
C SER A 131 -10.73 4.33 10.70
N VAL A 132 -11.06 3.05 10.94
CA VAL A 132 -10.94 2.43 12.26
C VAL A 132 -9.53 1.89 12.53
N ARG A 133 -8.64 1.91 11.55
CA ARG A 133 -7.25 1.46 11.72
C ARG A 133 -6.39 2.59 12.28
N ASN A 134 -6.65 2.95 13.54
CA ASN A 134 -6.02 4.10 14.19
C ASN A 134 -4.50 3.95 14.33
N ASP A 135 -4.00 2.75 14.54
CA ASP A 135 -2.56 2.47 14.62
C ASP A 135 -1.85 2.75 13.31
N LEU A 136 -2.45 2.33 12.20
CA LEU A 136 -1.89 2.55 10.87
C LEU A 136 -1.95 4.02 10.48
N ILE A 137 -3.08 4.69 10.76
CA ILE A 137 -3.22 6.13 10.50
C ILE A 137 -2.16 6.91 11.28
N ALA A 138 -1.95 6.58 12.55
CA ALA A 138 -0.91 7.23 13.36
C ALA A 138 0.49 7.02 12.77
N TRP A 139 0.76 5.84 12.22
CA TRP A 139 2.03 5.57 11.56
C TRP A 139 2.23 6.48 10.35
N TYR A 140 1.18 6.69 9.53
CA TYR A 140 1.26 7.61 8.39
C TYR A 140 1.39 9.07 8.85
N GLU A 141 0.70 9.46 9.92
CA GLU A 141 0.82 10.81 10.46
C GLU A 141 2.26 11.13 10.87
N ARG A 142 2.95 10.15 11.46
CA ARG A 142 4.38 10.31 11.79
C ARG A 142 5.27 10.47 10.55
N ARG A 143 4.79 10.01 9.40
CA ARG A 143 5.49 10.20 8.10
C ARG A 143 5.13 11.54 7.44
N GLY A 144 4.24 12.33 8.03
CA GLY A 144 3.87 13.64 7.52
C GLY A 144 2.51 13.71 6.84
N TYR A 145 1.76 12.63 6.84
CA TYR A 145 0.40 12.62 6.30
C TYR A 145 -0.58 13.24 7.28
N ARG A 146 -1.58 13.92 6.76
CA ARG A 146 -2.60 14.61 7.55
C ARG A 146 -3.96 14.01 7.24
N ARG A 147 -4.73 13.75 8.30
CA ARG A 147 -6.14 13.35 8.16
C ARG A 147 -6.93 14.54 7.64
N THR A 148 -7.69 14.32 6.57
CA THR A 148 -8.50 15.40 5.96
C THR A 148 -9.92 15.45 6.49
N GLY A 149 -10.39 14.38 7.13
CA GLY A 149 -11.79 14.23 7.50
C GLY A 149 -12.70 13.86 6.34
N ARG A 150 -12.17 13.70 5.13
CA ARG A 150 -12.96 13.28 3.97
C ARG A 150 -13.08 11.78 3.97
N MET A 151 -14.33 11.31 4.06
CA MET A 151 -14.64 9.89 4.10
C MET A 151 -15.25 9.44 2.79
N THR A 152 -14.93 8.21 2.37
CA THR A 152 -15.61 7.53 1.27
C THR A 152 -16.15 6.20 1.78
N PRO A 153 -17.30 5.74 1.25
CA PRO A 153 -17.90 4.49 1.71
C PRO A 153 -17.00 3.28 1.41
N PHE A 154 -16.99 2.31 2.31
CA PHE A 154 -16.43 0.98 2.04
C PHE A 154 -17.37 0.27 1.06
N PRO A 155 -16.83 -0.50 0.07
CA PRO A 155 -17.66 -1.16 -0.94
C PRO A 155 -18.32 -2.42 -0.38
N TYR A 156 -19.33 -2.24 0.50
CA TYR A 156 -20.10 -3.35 1.03
C TYR A 156 -20.80 -4.11 -0.09
N GLY A 157 -20.81 -5.43 -0.01
CA GLY A 157 -21.42 -6.28 -1.01
C GLY A 157 -20.51 -6.69 -2.16
N ASP A 158 -19.30 -6.14 -2.25
CA ASP A 158 -18.29 -6.54 -3.24
C ASP A 158 -17.16 -7.28 -2.53
N GLU A 159 -17.23 -8.62 -2.57
CA GLU A 159 -16.27 -9.47 -1.86
C GLU A 159 -14.86 -9.43 -2.42
N ARG A 160 -14.65 -8.81 -3.58
CA ARG A 160 -13.30 -8.61 -4.12
C ARG A 160 -12.44 -7.75 -3.19
N PHE A 161 -13.08 -6.92 -2.36
CA PHE A 161 -12.39 -6.05 -1.38
C PHE A 161 -12.39 -6.64 0.03
N GLY A 162 -12.90 -7.86 0.19
CA GLY A 162 -13.00 -8.56 1.46
C GLY A 162 -14.42 -8.66 1.97
N ILE A 163 -14.59 -9.46 3.00
CA ILE A 163 -15.88 -9.69 3.66
C ILE A 163 -15.85 -8.92 4.98
N PRO A 164 -16.56 -7.78 5.08
CA PRO A 164 -16.48 -6.93 6.27
C PRO A 164 -17.10 -7.60 7.49
N GLN A 165 -16.44 -7.45 8.63
CA GLN A 165 -16.89 -7.96 9.92
C GLN A 165 -17.49 -6.86 10.79
N ARG A 166 -17.57 -5.62 10.26
CA ARG A 166 -18.13 -4.45 10.93
C ARG A 166 -18.97 -3.67 9.94
N ALA A 167 -19.98 -2.94 10.48
CA ALA A 167 -20.87 -2.12 9.65
C ALA A 167 -20.39 -0.67 9.51
N ASP A 168 -19.35 -0.28 10.24
CA ASP A 168 -18.89 1.12 10.35
C ASP A 168 -17.62 1.41 9.56
N LEU A 169 -17.29 0.58 8.55
CA LEU A 169 -16.09 0.76 7.77
C LEU A 169 -16.26 1.88 6.74
N GLN A 170 -15.28 2.78 6.71
CA GLN A 170 -15.15 3.85 5.72
C GLN A 170 -13.67 4.05 5.44
N PHE A 171 -13.37 4.65 4.28
CA PHE A 171 -12.00 5.10 3.98
C PHE A 171 -11.87 6.57 4.32
N GLU A 172 -10.77 6.94 4.95
CA GLU A 172 -10.43 8.35 5.15
C GLU A 172 -9.27 8.74 4.24
N LEU A 173 -9.38 9.90 3.61
CA LEU A 173 -8.32 10.46 2.78
C LEU A 173 -7.25 11.10 3.66
N LEU A 174 -6.01 10.69 3.44
CA LEU A 174 -4.82 11.30 4.04
C LEU A 174 -4.01 11.98 2.95
N VAL A 175 -3.40 13.12 3.26
CA VAL A 175 -2.64 13.93 2.29
C VAL A 175 -1.33 14.39 2.90
N LYS A 176 -0.26 14.35 2.08
CA LYS A 176 1.05 14.87 2.45
C LYS A 176 1.58 15.75 1.32
N PRO A 177 2.03 17.00 1.61
CA PRO A 177 2.74 17.82 0.62
C PRO A 177 4.12 17.22 0.32
N LEU A 178 4.48 17.21 -0.96
CA LEU A 178 5.77 16.68 -1.45
C LEU A 178 6.70 17.82 -1.89
N VAL A 179 7.00 18.71 -1.00
CA VAL A 179 7.88 19.86 -1.30
C VAL A 179 9.23 19.73 -0.64
#